data_845c1ea5152551256c9713b37f2dd711
#
_entry.id   845c1ea5152551256c9713b37f2dd711
#
_cell.length_a   1.000
_cell.length_b   1.000
_cell.length_c   1.000
_cell.angle_alpha   90.00
_cell.angle_beta   90.00
_cell.angle_gamma   90.00
#
_symmetry.space_group_name_H-M   'P 1'
#
loop_
_entity.id
_entity.type
_entity.pdbx_description
1 polymer ?
#
loop_
_entity_poly.entity_id
_entity_poly.type
_entity_poly.pdbx_seq_one_letter_code
_entity_poly.pdbx_strand_id
1 'polypeptide(L)'
;RPLGLTRILSKTALAATLTLGFVSGASAAEFGTPVEGLNGSWDTTLSWGNVFRSQSSSNDIICDSNGGNSYSCNYDDGTLNYGTGLVSNQLKFLSEIQLDYKNVGLFVRGTGYYDFEADNTDRTRLSKEAKDDVEKDVRMLDAYLYGRFDVGSAPAEIRVGKQVVNWGEGTFYVSGLSSLNIF
;
A
#
# COMPACT_ATOMS: atom_id res chain seq x y z
N ARG A 1 -25.87 -41.79 33.41
CA ARG A 1 -26.11 -40.86 32.30
C ARG A 1 -24.82 -40.11 32.03
N PRO A 2 -24.17 -40.26 30.86
CA PRO A 2 -23.00 -39.47 30.53
C PRO A 2 -23.44 -38.11 30.03
N LEU A 3 -22.90 -37.05 30.60
CA LEU A 3 -23.02 -35.69 30.16
C LEU A 3 -22.33 -35.56 28.80
N GLY A 4 -23.11 -35.27 27.78
CA GLY A 4 -22.65 -35.07 26.44
C GLY A 4 -21.82 -33.80 26.32
N LEU A 5 -20.53 -34.00 26.10
CA LEU A 5 -19.61 -32.96 25.61
C LEU A 5 -19.86 -32.76 24.13
N THR A 6 -20.96 -32.11 23.80
CA THR A 6 -21.27 -31.80 22.38
C THR A 6 -21.01 -30.35 22.11
N ARG A 7 -19.94 -30.12 21.34
CA ARG A 7 -19.77 -29.09 20.34
C ARG A 7 -20.01 -27.63 20.74
N ILE A 8 -18.97 -27.04 21.29
CA ILE A 8 -18.65 -25.66 20.96
C ILE A 8 -17.41 -25.70 20.04
N LEU A 9 -17.59 -26.17 18.85
CA LEU A 9 -16.74 -25.76 17.74
C LEU A 9 -17.34 -24.44 17.24
N SER A 10 -16.87 -23.35 17.83
CA SER A 10 -17.04 -22.02 17.25
C SER A 10 -16.56 -22.11 15.80
N LYS A 11 -17.46 -21.91 14.89
CA LYS A 11 -17.15 -21.67 13.48
C LYS A 11 -16.48 -20.29 13.38
N THR A 12 -15.25 -20.20 13.82
CA THR A 12 -14.36 -19.12 13.39
C THR A 12 -14.08 -19.41 11.92
N ALA A 13 -14.91 -18.85 11.05
CA ALA A 13 -14.64 -18.80 9.64
C ALA A 13 -13.39 -17.96 9.46
N LEU A 14 -12.24 -18.60 9.39
CA LEU A 14 -10.99 -17.99 9.00
C LEU A 14 -11.12 -17.68 7.51
N ALA A 15 -11.44 -16.45 7.18
CA ALA A 15 -11.40 -15.97 5.80
C ALA A 15 -9.94 -16.02 5.34
N ALA A 16 -9.54 -17.10 4.70
CA ALA A 16 -8.23 -17.24 4.10
C ALA A 16 -8.21 -16.38 2.83
N THR A 17 -7.67 -15.18 2.93
CA THR A 17 -7.34 -14.36 1.76
C THR A 17 -6.00 -14.89 1.21
N LEU A 18 -6.06 -15.60 0.10
CA LEU A 18 -4.86 -16.06 -0.59
C LEU A 18 -4.34 -14.92 -1.46
N THR A 19 -3.28 -14.26 -1.01
CA THR A 19 -2.58 -13.24 -1.80
C THR A 19 -1.45 -13.92 -2.56
N LEU A 20 -1.63 -14.13 -3.85
CA LEU A 20 -0.58 -14.58 -4.75
C LEU A 20 0.13 -13.33 -5.29
N GLY A 21 1.22 -12.96 -4.64
CA GLY A 21 2.10 -11.90 -5.12
C GLY A 21 3.23 -12.49 -5.98
N PHE A 22 3.30 -12.11 -7.23
CA PHE A 22 4.48 -12.35 -8.06
C PHE A 22 5.32 -11.08 -8.06
N VAL A 23 6.47 -11.13 -7.42
CA VAL A 23 7.48 -10.07 -7.54
C VAL A 23 8.25 -10.33 -8.83
N SER A 24 7.93 -9.59 -9.87
CA SER A 24 8.74 -9.59 -11.08
C SER A 24 9.78 -8.48 -10.97
N GLY A 25 11.02 -8.89 -10.75
CA GLY A 25 12.26 -8.14 -10.98
C GLY A 25 12.32 -6.68 -10.49
N ALA A 26 13.01 -6.44 -9.38
CA ALA A 26 13.62 -5.15 -9.14
C ALA A 26 14.78 -4.99 -10.15
N SER A 27 14.75 -3.95 -10.95
CA SER A 27 15.85 -3.59 -11.85
C SER A 27 16.51 -2.33 -11.30
N ALA A 28 17.73 -2.47 -10.78
CA ALA A 28 18.60 -1.36 -10.46
C ALA A 28 19.53 -1.11 -11.66
N ALA A 29 19.51 0.08 -12.18
CA ALA A 29 20.42 0.51 -13.24
C ALA A 29 21.28 1.66 -12.71
N GLU A 30 22.58 1.38 -12.50
CA GLU A 30 23.57 2.44 -12.37
C GLU A 30 23.94 2.94 -13.76
N PHE A 31 23.92 4.25 -13.95
CA PHE A 31 24.36 4.85 -15.20
C PHE A 31 25.43 5.92 -14.94
N GLY A 32 26.55 5.74 -15.58
CA GLY A 32 27.57 6.76 -15.68
C GLY A 32 27.12 7.82 -16.67
N THR A 33 27.30 9.08 -16.33
CA THR A 33 27.03 10.18 -17.24
C THR A 33 28.32 10.62 -17.93
N PRO A 34 28.26 11.28 -19.12
CA PRO A 34 29.46 11.83 -19.76
C PRO A 34 30.09 13.01 -18.98
N VAL A 35 29.42 13.45 -17.91
CA VAL A 35 29.91 14.51 -17.01
C VAL A 35 30.74 13.88 -15.89
N GLU A 36 32.01 14.26 -15.82
CA GLU A 36 32.91 13.76 -14.78
C GLU A 36 32.41 14.11 -13.38
N GLY A 37 32.28 13.08 -12.52
CA GLY A 37 31.81 13.20 -11.15
C GLY A 37 30.29 13.20 -10.99
N LEU A 38 29.49 13.02 -12.05
CA LEU A 38 28.05 12.82 -11.98
C LEU A 38 27.73 11.34 -12.13
N ASN A 39 27.18 10.74 -11.06
CA ASN A 39 26.70 9.37 -11.04
C ASN A 39 25.18 9.36 -10.87
N GLY A 40 24.52 8.37 -11.44
CA GLY A 40 23.08 8.20 -11.30
C GLY A 40 22.71 6.75 -11.06
N SER A 41 21.66 6.54 -10.28
CA SER A 41 20.97 5.26 -10.17
C SER A 41 19.49 5.43 -10.41
N TRP A 42 18.91 4.43 -11.03
CA TRP A 42 17.47 4.33 -11.26
C TRP A 42 17.01 2.94 -10.90
N ASP A 43 16.20 2.85 -9.86
CA ASP A 43 15.61 1.63 -9.38
C ASP A 43 14.11 1.64 -9.61
N THR A 44 13.59 0.56 -10.16
CA THR A 44 12.14 0.41 -10.34
C THR A 44 11.71 -0.99 -9.95
N THR A 45 10.72 -1.05 -9.07
CA THR A 45 10.05 -2.29 -8.68
C THR A 45 8.65 -2.31 -9.26
N LEU A 46 8.36 -3.34 -10.06
CA LEU A 46 7.02 -3.66 -10.53
C LEU A 46 6.46 -4.82 -9.72
N SER A 47 5.24 -4.67 -9.23
CA SER A 47 4.54 -5.70 -8.48
C SER A 47 3.16 -5.92 -9.08
N TRP A 48 2.78 -7.17 -9.24
CA TRP A 48 1.43 -7.54 -9.65
C TRP A 48 0.83 -8.49 -8.62
N GLY A 49 -0.38 -8.21 -8.19
CA GLY A 49 -1.05 -8.96 -7.14
C GLY A 49 -2.53 -9.16 -7.41
N ASN A 50 -3.05 -10.29 -6.97
CA ASN A 50 -4.45 -10.61 -7.04
C ASN A 50 -4.99 -10.97 -5.67
N VAL A 51 -6.23 -10.54 -5.39
CA VAL A 51 -6.94 -10.89 -4.17
C VAL A 51 -8.20 -11.66 -4.55
N PHE A 52 -8.34 -12.86 -3.99
CA PHE A 52 -9.50 -13.70 -4.18
C PHE A 52 -10.29 -13.84 -2.89
N ARG A 53 -11.58 -13.57 -2.98
CA ARG A 53 -12.51 -13.82 -1.88
C ARG A 53 -13.02 -15.25 -2.00
N SER A 54 -12.67 -16.11 -1.05
CA SER A 54 -13.04 -17.52 -1.07
C SER A 54 -14.40 -17.83 -0.44
N GLN A 55 -14.97 -16.87 0.32
CA GLN A 55 -16.20 -17.09 1.06
C GLN A 55 -17.14 -15.88 0.94
N SER A 56 -18.43 -16.15 0.79
CA SER A 56 -19.47 -15.12 0.83
C SER A 56 -19.53 -14.43 2.20
N SER A 57 -20.06 -13.22 2.23
CA SER A 57 -20.30 -12.50 3.46
C SER A 57 -21.33 -13.23 4.33
N SER A 58 -21.17 -13.18 5.66
CA SER A 58 -22.17 -13.71 6.57
C SER A 58 -23.45 -12.88 6.51
N ASN A 59 -24.59 -13.53 6.52
CA ASN A 59 -25.87 -12.85 6.62
C ASN A 59 -26.01 -12.02 7.90
N ASP A 60 -25.24 -12.33 8.94
CA ASP A 60 -25.28 -11.60 10.21
C ASP A 60 -24.70 -10.18 10.14
N ILE A 61 -23.92 -9.87 9.09
CA ILE A 61 -23.37 -8.53 8.84
C ILE A 61 -24.09 -7.79 7.73
N ILE A 62 -24.98 -8.47 6.99
CA ILE A 62 -25.79 -7.87 5.95
C ILE A 62 -27.10 -7.41 6.57
N CYS A 63 -27.54 -6.20 6.20
CA CYS A 63 -28.79 -5.64 6.67
C CYS A 63 -29.99 -6.52 6.24
N ASP A 64 -30.99 -6.62 7.09
CA ASP A 64 -32.22 -7.34 6.87
C ASP A 64 -32.93 -6.86 5.57
N SER A 65 -32.98 -5.56 5.31
CA SER A 65 -33.58 -5.01 4.07
C SER A 65 -32.79 -5.39 2.81
N ASN A 66 -31.55 -5.87 2.93
CA ASN A 66 -30.73 -6.38 1.86
C ASN A 66 -30.65 -7.93 1.86
N GLY A 67 -31.52 -8.59 2.61
CA GLY A 67 -31.60 -10.05 2.68
C GLY A 67 -30.71 -10.70 3.72
N GLY A 68 -30.14 -9.93 4.63
CA GLY A 68 -29.37 -10.42 5.77
C GLY A 68 -30.16 -10.50 7.08
N ASN A 69 -29.45 -10.58 8.19
CA ASN A 69 -30.01 -10.67 9.54
C ASN A 69 -29.58 -9.49 10.44
N SER A 70 -28.76 -8.58 9.93
CA SER A 70 -28.29 -7.44 10.72
C SER A 70 -29.37 -6.38 10.84
N TYR A 71 -29.56 -5.88 12.06
CA TYR A 71 -30.45 -4.75 12.33
C TYR A 71 -29.86 -3.42 11.80
N SER A 72 -28.55 -3.30 11.72
CA SER A 72 -27.88 -2.11 11.24
C SER A 72 -27.69 -2.16 9.73
N CYS A 73 -28.21 -1.16 9.04
CA CYS A 73 -28.08 -1.00 7.59
C CYS A 73 -27.00 0.01 7.21
N ASN A 74 -25.95 0.14 8.02
CA ASN A 74 -24.84 1.01 7.73
C ASN A 74 -23.95 0.41 6.65
N TYR A 75 -24.19 0.81 5.40
CA TYR A 75 -23.25 0.68 4.28
C TYR A 75 -22.85 -0.75 3.93
N ASP A 76 -23.83 -1.56 3.55
CA ASP A 76 -23.58 -2.92 3.05
C ASP A 76 -22.81 -2.97 1.72
N ASP A 77 -22.59 -1.83 1.07
CA ASP A 77 -21.94 -1.77 -0.24
C ASP A 77 -20.52 -2.33 -0.20
N GLY A 78 -19.75 -2.05 0.86
CA GLY A 78 -18.42 -2.64 1.04
C GLY A 78 -18.42 -4.17 1.14
N THR A 79 -19.56 -4.75 1.54
CA THR A 79 -19.72 -6.20 1.71
C THR A 79 -20.36 -6.85 0.49
N LEU A 80 -21.28 -6.15 -0.19
CA LEU A 80 -22.10 -6.68 -1.28
C LEU A 80 -21.57 -6.31 -2.67
N ASN A 81 -20.67 -5.33 -2.80
CA ASN A 81 -20.13 -4.94 -4.08
C ASN A 81 -19.09 -5.91 -4.64
N TYR A 82 -18.47 -6.72 -3.79
CA TYR A 82 -17.48 -7.70 -4.21
C TYR A 82 -17.88 -9.07 -3.71
N GLY A 83 -18.34 -9.90 -4.62
CA GLY A 83 -18.75 -11.28 -4.37
C GLY A 83 -17.56 -12.21 -4.10
N THR A 84 -17.79 -13.53 -4.24
CA THR A 84 -16.71 -14.53 -4.25
C THR A 84 -16.01 -14.52 -5.59
N GLY A 85 -14.70 -14.74 -5.57
CA GLY A 85 -13.88 -14.74 -6.77
C GLY A 85 -12.79 -13.67 -6.71
N LEU A 86 -12.37 -13.17 -7.85
CA LEU A 86 -11.38 -12.10 -7.96
C LEU A 86 -12.01 -10.78 -7.51
N VAL A 87 -11.37 -10.11 -6.54
CA VAL A 87 -11.86 -8.84 -5.97
C VAL A 87 -10.83 -7.70 -6.08
N SER A 88 -9.60 -8.03 -6.45
CA SER A 88 -8.56 -7.06 -6.77
C SER A 88 -7.54 -7.69 -7.72
N ASN A 89 -7.12 -6.93 -8.71
CA ASN A 89 -6.09 -7.29 -9.68
C ASN A 89 -5.22 -6.06 -9.92
N GLN A 90 -4.22 -5.90 -9.05
CA GLN A 90 -3.46 -4.66 -8.95
C GLN A 90 -2.07 -4.78 -9.56
N LEU A 91 -1.75 -3.85 -10.45
CA LEU A 91 -0.39 -3.56 -10.90
C LEU A 91 0.13 -2.34 -10.15
N LYS A 92 1.29 -2.46 -9.52
CA LYS A 92 1.94 -1.40 -8.75
C LYS A 92 3.36 -1.18 -9.21
N PHE A 93 3.81 0.06 -9.25
CA PHE A 93 5.21 0.41 -9.41
C PHE A 93 5.70 1.30 -8.27
N LEU A 94 6.98 1.16 -7.96
CA LEU A 94 7.76 2.07 -7.13
C LEU A 94 9.03 2.40 -7.91
N SER A 95 9.31 3.68 -8.12
CA SER A 95 10.49 4.11 -8.85
C SER A 95 11.27 5.13 -8.05
N GLU A 96 12.59 4.96 -8.00
CA GLU A 96 13.55 5.78 -7.27
C GLU A 96 14.64 6.23 -8.24
N ILE A 97 14.94 7.50 -8.24
CA ILE A 97 16.03 8.10 -9.03
C ILE A 97 16.93 8.85 -8.07
N GLN A 98 18.20 8.54 -8.10
CA GLN A 98 19.25 9.26 -7.37
C GLN A 98 20.29 9.77 -8.35
N LEU A 99 20.65 11.03 -8.20
CA LEU A 99 21.74 11.67 -8.93
C LEU A 99 22.72 12.28 -7.93
N ASP A 100 23.97 11.89 -8.02
CA ASP A 100 25.05 12.40 -7.18
C ASP A 100 26.08 13.16 -8.03
N TYR A 101 26.36 14.39 -7.65
CA TYR A 101 27.43 15.19 -8.23
C TYR A 101 28.33 15.73 -7.12
N LYS A 102 29.50 15.15 -6.98
CA LYS A 102 30.45 15.49 -5.88
C LYS A 102 29.76 15.40 -4.51
N ASN A 103 29.58 16.54 -3.85
CA ASN A 103 29.03 16.63 -2.50
C ASN A 103 27.52 16.95 -2.48
N VAL A 104 26.86 17.10 -3.63
CA VAL A 104 25.44 17.41 -3.75
C VAL A 104 24.74 16.32 -4.53
N GLY A 105 23.46 16.13 -4.25
CA GLY A 105 22.66 15.18 -4.99
C GLY A 105 21.18 15.51 -4.98
N LEU A 106 20.45 14.79 -5.84
CA LEU A 106 19.01 14.82 -5.98
C LEU A 106 18.48 13.41 -5.73
N PHE A 107 17.41 13.31 -4.96
CA PHE A 107 16.66 12.09 -4.80
C PHE A 107 15.18 12.32 -5.11
N VAL A 108 14.60 11.46 -5.94
CA VAL A 108 13.17 11.47 -6.28
C VAL A 108 12.63 10.06 -6.17
N ARG A 109 11.52 9.90 -5.45
CA ARG A 109 10.81 8.62 -5.30
C ARG A 109 9.33 8.81 -5.54
N GLY A 110 8.77 7.98 -6.40
CA GLY A 110 7.36 7.97 -6.71
C GLY A 110 6.80 6.56 -6.73
N THR A 111 5.51 6.44 -6.48
CA THR A 111 4.77 5.19 -6.55
C THR A 111 3.44 5.41 -7.25
N GLY A 112 2.94 4.36 -7.85
CA GLY A 112 1.60 4.35 -8.40
C GLY A 112 1.07 2.93 -8.51
N TYR A 113 -0.24 2.83 -8.60
CA TYR A 113 -0.91 1.57 -8.84
C TYR A 113 -2.14 1.75 -9.73
N TYR A 114 -2.56 0.64 -10.33
CA TYR A 114 -3.81 0.51 -11.04
C TYR A 114 -4.43 -0.84 -10.70
N ASP A 115 -5.68 -0.85 -10.25
CA ASP A 115 -6.45 -2.04 -9.96
C ASP A 115 -7.52 -2.26 -11.03
N PHE A 116 -7.37 -3.31 -11.82
CA PHE A 116 -8.25 -3.64 -12.95
C PHE A 116 -9.62 -4.15 -12.52
N GLU A 117 -9.77 -4.53 -11.23
CA GLU A 117 -11.01 -5.13 -10.70
C GLU A 117 -11.80 -4.16 -9.81
N ALA A 118 -11.18 -3.05 -9.38
CA ALA A 118 -11.80 -2.13 -8.42
C ALA A 118 -13.15 -1.54 -8.88
N ASP A 119 -13.37 -1.36 -10.18
CA ASP A 119 -14.63 -0.85 -10.76
C ASP A 119 -15.65 -1.97 -11.06
N ASN A 120 -15.29 -3.22 -10.94
CA ASN A 120 -16.17 -4.36 -11.21
C ASN A 120 -17.04 -4.68 -9.99
N THR A 121 -17.97 -3.79 -9.68
CA THR A 121 -18.85 -3.88 -8.52
C THR A 121 -20.18 -4.56 -8.87
N ASP A 122 -20.66 -5.44 -7.99
CA ASP A 122 -21.87 -6.25 -8.20
C ASP A 122 -23.17 -5.43 -8.02
N ARG A 123 -23.17 -4.44 -7.14
CA ARG A 123 -24.38 -3.75 -6.70
C ARG A 123 -24.40 -2.26 -7.00
N THR A 124 -23.47 -1.53 -6.43
CA THR A 124 -23.40 -0.06 -6.52
C THR A 124 -22.16 0.35 -7.28
N ARG A 125 -22.34 1.02 -8.41
CA ARG A 125 -21.21 1.56 -9.15
C ARG A 125 -20.52 2.66 -8.37
N LEU A 126 -19.20 2.64 -8.39
CA LEU A 126 -18.40 3.69 -7.78
C LEU A 126 -18.64 5.03 -8.49
N SER A 127 -18.68 6.13 -7.73
CA SER A 127 -18.65 7.46 -8.29
C SER A 127 -17.32 7.69 -9.00
N LYS A 128 -17.24 8.71 -9.85
CA LYS A 128 -15.98 9.02 -10.54
C LYS A 128 -14.85 9.34 -9.55
N GLU A 129 -15.17 10.07 -8.50
CA GLU A 129 -14.23 10.44 -7.45
C GLU A 129 -13.75 9.21 -6.69
N ALA A 130 -14.66 8.31 -6.32
CA ALA A 130 -14.30 7.06 -5.65
C ALA A 130 -13.44 6.15 -6.53
N LYS A 131 -13.68 6.12 -7.84
CA LYS A 131 -12.82 5.38 -8.78
C LYS A 131 -11.42 5.96 -8.83
N ASP A 132 -11.31 7.28 -8.95
CA ASP A 132 -10.01 7.94 -8.99
C ASP A 132 -9.19 7.66 -7.71
N ASP A 133 -9.84 7.38 -6.57
CA ASP A 133 -9.16 7.07 -5.31
C ASP A 133 -8.80 5.57 -5.14
N VAL A 134 -9.65 4.64 -5.63
CA VAL A 134 -9.47 3.21 -5.34
C VAL A 134 -8.95 2.41 -6.53
N GLU A 135 -9.24 2.84 -7.76
CA GLU A 135 -8.79 2.16 -8.98
C GLU A 135 -7.33 2.46 -9.30
N LYS A 136 -6.93 3.70 -9.10
CA LYS A 136 -5.58 4.16 -9.45
C LYS A 136 -5.13 5.31 -8.58
N ASP A 137 -3.82 5.35 -8.35
CA ASP A 137 -3.19 6.49 -7.71
C ASP A 137 -1.74 6.62 -8.18
N VAL A 138 -1.25 7.84 -8.29
CA VAL A 138 0.16 8.15 -8.57
C VAL A 138 0.59 9.27 -7.64
N ARG A 139 1.58 9.00 -6.81
CA ARG A 139 2.10 9.98 -5.84
C ARG A 139 3.61 10.07 -5.86
N MET A 140 4.07 11.30 -5.72
CA MET A 140 5.46 11.58 -5.38
C MET A 140 5.62 11.43 -3.86
N LEU A 141 6.47 10.50 -3.43
CA LEU A 141 6.77 10.24 -2.02
C LEU A 141 7.83 11.21 -1.53
N ASP A 142 8.98 11.23 -2.23
CA ASP A 142 10.12 12.06 -1.90
C ASP A 142 10.60 12.82 -3.12
N ALA A 143 11.04 14.06 -2.93
CA ALA A 143 11.74 14.86 -3.93
C ALA A 143 12.56 15.92 -3.20
N TYR A 144 13.86 15.66 -3.02
CA TYR A 144 14.73 16.56 -2.29
C TYR A 144 16.13 16.64 -2.89
N LEU A 145 16.75 17.78 -2.67
CA LEU A 145 18.18 17.99 -2.87
C LEU A 145 18.90 17.74 -1.54
N TYR A 146 20.10 17.22 -1.61
CA TYR A 146 20.96 17.07 -0.43
C TYR A 146 22.38 17.55 -0.70
N GLY A 147 23.03 18.02 0.37
CA GLY A 147 24.42 18.41 0.36
C GLY A 147 25.15 17.80 1.53
N ARG A 148 26.30 17.17 1.27
CA ARG A 148 27.18 16.55 2.28
C ARG A 148 28.41 17.40 2.48
N PHE A 149 28.76 17.64 3.73
CA PHE A 149 29.93 18.45 4.09
C PHE A 149 30.42 18.05 5.49
N ASP A 150 31.65 18.42 5.81
CA ASP A 150 32.23 18.16 7.12
C ASP A 150 32.18 19.43 7.99
N VAL A 151 31.70 19.26 9.22
CA VAL A 151 31.74 20.30 10.26
C VAL A 151 32.83 19.89 11.28
N GLY A 152 34.02 20.39 11.10
CA GLY A 152 35.17 19.91 11.85
C GLY A 152 35.52 18.47 11.46
N SER A 153 35.37 17.54 12.39
CA SER A 153 35.59 16.08 12.15
C SER A 153 34.29 15.30 12.01
N ALA A 154 33.15 15.95 12.06
CA ALA A 154 31.84 15.29 11.99
C ALA A 154 31.21 15.46 10.60
N PRO A 155 30.77 14.36 9.94
CA PRO A 155 30.03 14.45 8.69
C PRO A 155 28.65 15.07 8.95
N ALA A 156 28.21 15.96 8.07
CA ALA A 156 26.90 16.60 8.09
C ALA A 156 26.22 16.50 6.73
N GLU A 157 24.91 16.37 6.73
CA GLU A 157 24.08 16.37 5.54
C GLU A 157 22.89 17.33 5.74
N ILE A 158 22.65 18.18 4.75
CA ILE A 158 21.43 19.01 4.69
C ILE A 158 20.57 18.49 3.55
N ARG A 159 19.26 18.36 3.81
CA ARG A 159 18.25 18.00 2.81
C ARG A 159 17.21 19.11 2.71
N VAL A 160 16.83 19.45 1.48
CA VAL A 160 15.82 20.47 1.20
C VAL A 160 14.85 19.95 0.16
N GLY A 161 13.57 19.90 0.49
CA GLY A 161 12.51 19.41 -0.37
C GLY A 161 11.47 18.57 0.36
N LYS A 162 10.64 17.86 -0.41
CA LYS A 162 9.65 16.93 0.12
C LYS A 162 10.35 15.63 0.53
N GLN A 163 10.23 15.28 1.80
CA GLN A 163 10.84 14.06 2.34
C GLN A 163 10.03 13.51 3.51
N VAL A 164 10.05 12.20 3.66
CA VAL A 164 9.53 11.53 4.86
C VAL A 164 10.66 11.44 5.87
N VAL A 165 10.49 12.06 7.03
CA VAL A 165 11.45 11.97 8.14
C VAL A 165 10.99 10.86 9.08
N ASN A 166 11.79 9.79 9.17
CA ASN A 166 11.55 8.72 10.12
C ASN A 166 12.33 9.02 11.42
N TRP A 167 11.61 9.23 12.50
CA TRP A 167 12.18 9.47 13.83
C TRP A 167 12.50 8.19 14.61
N GLY A 168 12.41 7.04 13.95
CA GLY A 168 12.60 5.73 14.54
C GLY A 168 11.30 5.09 15.05
N GLU A 169 11.43 3.88 15.53
CA GLU A 169 10.30 3.11 16.07
C GLU A 169 10.31 3.19 17.59
N GLY A 170 9.22 3.68 18.17
CA GLY A 170 9.01 3.65 19.62
C GLY A 170 8.45 2.30 20.06
N THR A 171 9.23 1.48 20.71
CA THR A 171 8.83 0.13 21.18
C THR A 171 7.63 0.17 22.14
N PHE A 172 7.44 1.28 22.86
CA PHE A 172 6.41 1.43 23.90
C PHE A 172 5.21 2.28 23.50
N TYR A 173 5.25 2.90 22.31
CA TYR A 173 4.12 3.71 21.81
C TYR A 173 3.51 3.04 20.60
N VAL A 174 2.21 2.76 20.66
CA VAL A 174 1.44 2.28 19.51
C VAL A 174 1.51 3.33 18.41
N SER A 175 2.01 2.96 17.23
CA SER A 175 2.28 3.81 16.07
C SER A 175 3.56 4.66 16.15
N GLY A 176 4.32 4.63 17.22
CA GLY A 176 5.59 5.34 17.36
C GLY A 176 5.49 6.85 17.15
N LEU A 177 6.64 7.50 17.04
CA LEU A 177 6.71 8.93 16.70
C LEU A 177 6.30 9.23 15.25
N SER A 178 6.26 8.21 14.39
CA SER A 178 5.83 8.33 12.99
C SER A 178 4.35 8.72 12.84
N SER A 179 3.52 8.50 13.87
CA SER A 179 2.12 8.97 13.90
C SER A 179 1.98 10.48 13.97
N LEU A 180 3.05 11.20 14.29
CA LEU A 180 3.09 12.66 14.28
C LEU A 180 3.37 13.25 12.89
N ASN A 181 3.86 12.44 11.96
CA ASN A 181 4.03 12.79 10.55
C ASN A 181 2.72 12.50 9.77
N ILE A 182 1.67 13.21 10.10
CA ILE A 182 0.41 13.19 9.33
C ILE A 182 0.56 14.17 8.17
N PHE A 183 0.94 13.65 7.00
CA PHE A 183 0.92 14.39 5.73
C PHE A 183 0.27 13.52 4.64
#